data_d2da95c8649f12261494b110de581ce9
#
_entry.id   d2da95c8649f12261494b110de581ce9
#
_cell.length_a   1.000
_cell.length_b   1.000
_cell.length_c   1.000
_cell.angle_alpha   90.00
_cell.angle_beta   90.00
_cell.angle_gamma   90.00
#
_symmetry.space_group_name_H-M   'P 1'
#
loop_
_entity.id
_entity.type
_entity.pdbx_description
1 polymer ?
#
loop_
_entity_poly.entity_id
_entity_poly.type
_entity_poly.pdbx_seq_one_letter_code
_entity_poly.pdbx_strand_id
1 'polypeptide(L)'
;PVRAKLDNRQPIGLDKATADLFPATFQEAGGLHIPKGWTIESVGEVVDCMGGGTPSTAEPKYWEGGTHHWTTPKDFSSLQAPILLDTDRKLTDAGIAKISSGLLPAGTLLLSSRAPVGYLAIAAMPVAINQGFIAMKCNERASNCFMLNWCQANMAEIESRATGTTFAEISKQNFRPIAVVLPPKEIMAAFTAKVAPLYAQITANLHQSRTLATLRDTMLPKLLSGELQTTVTP
;
A
#
# COMPACT_ATOMS: atom_id res chain seq x y z
N PRO A 1 13.92 3.86 20.12
CA PRO A 1 13.73 4.91 21.13
C PRO A 1 13.67 4.34 22.54
N VAL A 2 12.81 3.34 22.82
CA VAL A 2 12.60 2.75 24.17
C VAL A 2 13.89 2.22 24.77
N ARG A 3 14.67 1.41 24.03
CA ARG A 3 15.98 0.91 24.52
C ARG A 3 16.95 2.04 24.83
N ALA A 4 17.00 3.08 24.01
CA ALA A 4 17.87 4.23 24.28
C ALA A 4 17.49 4.92 25.60
N LYS A 5 16.19 5.10 25.87
CA LYS A 5 15.73 5.66 27.15
C LYS A 5 16.00 4.75 28.33
N LEU A 6 15.84 3.43 28.17
CA LEU A 6 16.16 2.45 29.21
C LEU A 6 17.65 2.54 29.61
N ASP A 7 18.53 2.79 28.62
CA ASP A 7 19.96 2.98 28.80
C ASP A 7 20.36 4.42 29.19
N ASN A 8 19.39 5.29 29.54
CA ASN A 8 19.59 6.72 29.80
C ASN A 8 20.26 7.48 28.66
N ARG A 9 20.01 7.04 27.41
CA ARG A 9 20.49 7.68 26.20
C ARG A 9 19.35 8.40 25.46
N GLN A 10 19.66 9.49 24.78
CA GLN A 10 18.67 10.15 23.91
C GLN A 10 18.47 9.33 22.63
N PRO A 11 17.21 9.09 22.19
CA PRO A 11 16.94 8.46 20.91
C PRO A 11 17.52 9.26 19.74
N ILE A 12 18.33 8.61 18.91
CA ILE A 12 18.94 9.23 17.73
C ILE A 12 17.88 9.42 16.63
N GLY A 13 17.93 10.55 15.93
CA GLY A 13 17.06 10.83 14.78
C GLY A 13 15.63 11.28 15.12
N LEU A 14 15.34 11.47 16.42
CA LEU A 14 14.07 12.02 16.88
C LEU A 14 14.28 13.39 17.56
N ASP A 15 13.39 14.33 17.28
CA ASP A 15 13.28 15.54 18.08
C ASP A 15 12.80 15.18 19.51
N LYS A 16 13.03 16.09 20.45
CA LYS A 16 12.72 15.85 21.86
C LYS A 16 11.25 15.54 22.09
N ALA A 17 10.34 16.31 21.46
CA ALA A 17 8.90 16.12 21.61
C ALA A 17 8.44 14.73 21.15
N THR A 18 8.94 14.30 20.00
CA THR A 18 8.67 12.93 19.49
C THR A 18 9.31 11.87 20.38
N ALA A 19 10.55 12.09 20.84
CA ALA A 19 11.21 11.14 21.74
C ALA A 19 10.46 10.97 23.06
N ASP A 20 9.90 12.05 23.61
CA ASP A 20 9.19 12.03 24.89
C ASP A 20 7.89 11.19 24.85
N LEU A 21 7.29 10.99 23.67
CA LEU A 21 6.13 10.11 23.50
C LEU A 21 6.45 8.63 23.78
N PHE A 22 7.68 8.19 23.59
CA PHE A 22 8.04 6.79 23.79
C PHE A 22 8.27 6.48 25.28
N PRO A 23 7.80 5.32 25.78
CA PRO A 23 8.07 4.89 27.16
C PRO A 23 9.56 4.59 27.36
N ALA A 24 9.99 4.60 28.63
CA ALA A 24 11.34 4.19 29.01
C ALA A 24 11.45 2.71 29.39
N THR A 25 10.35 1.96 29.40
CA THR A 25 10.28 0.57 29.85
C THR A 25 9.49 -0.30 28.88
N PHE A 26 9.64 -1.60 29.03
CA PHE A 26 8.88 -2.62 28.34
C PHE A 26 7.87 -3.28 29.27
N GLN A 27 6.96 -4.04 28.71
CA GLN A 27 5.99 -4.90 29.39
C GLN A 27 5.84 -6.21 28.62
N GLU A 28 5.46 -7.27 29.33
CA GLU A 28 5.06 -8.52 28.71
C GLU A 28 3.59 -8.47 28.29
N ALA A 29 3.32 -8.83 27.03
CA ALA A 29 1.97 -8.98 26.51
C ALA A 29 1.96 -10.03 25.40
N GLY A 30 1.02 -10.98 25.45
CA GLY A 30 0.90 -12.06 24.47
C GLY A 30 2.17 -12.87 24.22
N GLY A 31 3.01 -13.04 25.24
CA GLY A 31 4.32 -13.70 25.13
C GLY A 31 5.40 -12.87 24.42
N LEU A 32 5.14 -11.59 24.12
CA LEU A 32 6.07 -10.66 23.51
C LEU A 32 6.48 -9.57 24.50
N HIS A 33 7.75 -9.16 24.43
CA HIS A 33 8.29 -8.04 25.20
C HIS A 33 8.13 -6.76 24.39
N ILE A 34 7.04 -6.03 24.65
CA ILE A 34 6.65 -4.83 23.90
C ILE A 34 6.83 -3.56 24.74
N PRO A 35 6.94 -2.35 24.15
CA PRO A 35 7.02 -1.11 24.89
C PRO A 35 5.80 -0.92 25.82
N LYS A 36 6.00 -0.38 27.01
CA LYS A 36 4.93 -0.13 27.97
C LYS A 36 3.85 0.78 27.36
N GLY A 37 2.59 0.38 27.50
CA GLY A 37 1.44 1.12 26.96
C GLY A 37 1.14 0.83 25.49
N TRP A 38 1.92 -0.04 24.83
CA TRP A 38 1.57 -0.55 23.51
C TRP A 38 0.63 -1.76 23.66
N THR A 39 -0.17 -2.03 22.61
CA THR A 39 -1.12 -3.15 22.58
C THR A 39 -0.76 -4.16 21.50
N ILE A 40 -1.28 -5.37 21.64
CA ILE A 40 -1.25 -6.40 20.59
C ILE A 40 -2.70 -6.64 20.19
N GLU A 41 -2.99 -6.49 18.91
CA GLU A 41 -4.31 -6.72 18.33
C GLU A 41 -4.15 -7.52 17.04
N SER A 42 -5.21 -8.10 16.53
CA SER A 42 -5.17 -8.77 15.22
C SER A 42 -5.33 -7.75 14.08
N VAL A 43 -4.77 -8.06 12.90
CA VAL A 43 -4.96 -7.21 11.69
C VAL A 43 -6.43 -6.91 11.45
N GLY A 44 -7.31 -7.90 11.63
CA GLY A 44 -8.75 -7.74 11.38
C GLY A 44 -9.48 -6.85 12.37
N GLU A 45 -8.90 -6.60 13.56
CA GLU A 45 -9.43 -5.63 14.54
C GLU A 45 -8.93 -4.21 14.26
N VAL A 46 -7.80 -4.11 13.57
CA VAL A 46 -7.11 -2.83 13.34
C VAL A 46 -7.54 -2.18 12.02
N VAL A 47 -7.75 -2.98 10.96
CA VAL A 47 -8.13 -2.50 9.62
C VAL A 47 -9.21 -3.37 8.99
N ASP A 48 -10.05 -2.74 8.15
CA ASP A 48 -11.05 -3.47 7.37
C ASP A 48 -10.39 -4.19 6.21
N CYS A 49 -10.41 -5.54 6.24
CA CYS A 49 -9.88 -6.38 5.17
C CYS A 49 -10.98 -6.78 4.19
N MET A 50 -10.83 -6.40 2.92
CA MET A 50 -11.81 -6.65 1.85
C MET A 50 -11.17 -7.47 0.73
N GLY A 51 -11.97 -8.28 0.04
CA GLY A 51 -11.56 -8.99 -1.17
C GLY A 51 -12.28 -8.41 -2.37
N GLY A 52 -11.74 -8.68 -3.55
CA GLY A 52 -12.31 -8.22 -4.80
C GLY A 52 -12.99 -9.29 -5.62
N GLY A 53 -13.22 -8.98 -6.89
CA GLY A 53 -13.84 -9.87 -7.86
C GLY A 53 -13.49 -9.48 -9.30
N THR A 54 -13.80 -10.41 -10.20
CA THR A 54 -13.64 -10.21 -11.64
C THR A 54 -15.01 -10.31 -12.29
N PRO A 55 -15.57 -9.21 -12.83
CA PRO A 55 -16.76 -9.29 -13.65
C PRO A 55 -16.52 -10.17 -14.87
N SER A 56 -17.58 -10.78 -15.41
CA SER A 56 -17.46 -11.62 -16.61
C SER A 56 -16.75 -10.87 -17.74
N THR A 57 -15.64 -11.43 -18.22
CA THR A 57 -14.88 -10.84 -19.33
C THR A 57 -15.57 -11.00 -20.68
N ALA A 58 -16.56 -11.89 -20.77
CA ALA A 58 -17.40 -12.08 -21.95
C ALA A 58 -18.50 -11.01 -22.11
N GLU A 59 -18.66 -10.12 -21.11
CA GLU A 59 -19.69 -9.08 -21.13
C GLU A 59 -19.06 -7.71 -21.41
N PRO A 60 -19.11 -7.20 -22.64
CA PRO A 60 -18.49 -5.92 -23.02
C PRO A 60 -18.96 -4.76 -22.16
N LYS A 61 -20.24 -4.74 -21.75
CA LYS A 61 -20.84 -3.69 -20.92
C LYS A 61 -20.14 -3.44 -19.58
N TYR A 62 -19.34 -4.40 -19.08
CA TYR A 62 -18.58 -4.25 -17.83
C TYR A 62 -17.22 -3.60 -18.05
N TRP A 63 -16.72 -3.60 -19.31
CA TRP A 63 -15.34 -3.24 -19.64
C TRP A 63 -15.22 -2.11 -20.66
N GLU A 64 -16.01 -2.14 -21.74
CA GLU A 64 -15.91 -1.17 -22.84
C GLU A 64 -16.35 0.21 -22.38
N GLY A 65 -15.49 1.22 -22.63
CA GLY A 65 -15.70 2.59 -22.16
C GLY A 65 -15.54 2.76 -20.65
N GLY A 66 -14.99 1.77 -19.96
CA GLY A 66 -14.75 1.83 -18.52
C GLY A 66 -13.77 2.95 -18.14
N THR A 67 -14.06 3.62 -17.02
CA THR A 67 -13.24 4.72 -16.47
C THR A 67 -12.71 4.40 -15.08
N HIS A 68 -13.29 3.42 -14.37
CA HIS A 68 -12.87 3.04 -13.03
C HIS A 68 -11.71 2.07 -13.08
N HIS A 69 -10.63 2.39 -12.40
CA HIS A 69 -9.46 1.53 -12.30
C HIS A 69 -9.81 0.17 -11.69
N TRP A 70 -9.33 -0.91 -12.31
CA TRP A 70 -9.45 -2.27 -11.82
C TRP A 70 -8.11 -2.98 -11.91
N THR A 71 -7.59 -3.45 -10.78
CA THR A 71 -6.24 -3.98 -10.68
C THR A 71 -6.18 -5.48 -10.45
N THR A 72 -5.09 -6.06 -10.94
CA THR A 72 -4.67 -7.44 -10.74
C THR A 72 -3.25 -7.48 -10.22
N PRO A 73 -2.76 -8.62 -9.66
CA PRO A 73 -1.36 -8.74 -9.25
C PRO A 73 -0.35 -8.46 -10.38
N LYS A 74 -0.75 -8.63 -11.66
CA LYS A 74 0.09 -8.30 -12.82
C LYS A 74 0.47 -6.81 -12.85
N ASP A 75 -0.45 -5.91 -12.50
CA ASP A 75 -0.17 -4.47 -12.47
C ASP A 75 0.91 -4.11 -11.44
N PHE A 76 1.10 -4.97 -10.42
CA PHE A 76 2.09 -4.76 -9.37
C PHE A 76 3.50 -5.24 -9.72
N SER A 77 3.63 -6.16 -10.67
CA SER A 77 4.92 -6.75 -11.03
C SER A 77 5.94 -5.76 -11.60
N SER A 78 5.48 -4.62 -12.11
CA SER A 78 6.32 -3.57 -12.70
C SER A 78 6.42 -2.30 -11.84
N LEU A 79 5.83 -2.26 -10.65
CA LEU A 79 5.89 -1.09 -9.79
C LEU A 79 7.32 -0.83 -9.30
N GLN A 80 7.79 0.40 -9.49
CA GLN A 80 9.10 0.87 -9.03
C GLN A 80 9.08 1.37 -7.57
N ALA A 81 7.90 1.61 -7.03
CA ALA A 81 7.66 2.01 -5.66
C ALA A 81 6.29 1.47 -5.21
N PRO A 82 6.01 1.37 -3.91
CA PRO A 82 4.76 0.80 -3.42
C PRO A 82 3.56 1.77 -3.55
N ILE A 83 3.39 2.35 -4.72
CA ILE A 83 2.30 3.27 -5.08
C ILE A 83 1.71 2.83 -6.42
N LEU A 84 0.40 2.59 -6.44
CA LEU A 84 -0.35 2.28 -7.65
C LEU A 84 -0.96 3.57 -8.19
N LEU A 85 -0.49 4.03 -9.39
CA LEU A 85 -0.98 5.25 -10.04
C LEU A 85 -2.02 4.99 -11.13
N ASP A 86 -2.05 3.79 -11.70
CA ASP A 86 -2.89 3.45 -12.85
C ASP A 86 -3.02 1.92 -12.96
N THR A 87 -3.92 1.45 -13.81
CA THR A 87 -4.17 0.04 -14.06
C THR A 87 -4.33 -0.22 -15.56
N ASP A 88 -3.91 -1.40 -16.02
CA ASP A 88 -4.06 -1.81 -17.42
C ASP A 88 -5.53 -1.80 -17.87
N ARG A 89 -6.43 -2.21 -16.98
CA ARG A 89 -7.85 -2.37 -17.28
C ARG A 89 -8.72 -1.46 -16.44
N LYS A 90 -9.84 -1.09 -17.02
CA LYS A 90 -10.85 -0.25 -16.35
C LYS A 90 -12.23 -0.88 -16.49
N LEU A 91 -13.11 -0.57 -15.54
CA LEU A 91 -14.48 -1.02 -15.47
C LEU A 91 -15.46 0.14 -15.69
N THR A 92 -16.62 -0.19 -16.22
CA THR A 92 -17.79 0.69 -16.18
C THR A 92 -18.45 0.65 -14.81
N ASP A 93 -19.45 1.55 -14.56
CA ASP A 93 -20.29 1.49 -13.35
C ASP A 93 -20.99 0.12 -13.22
N ALA A 94 -21.45 -0.45 -14.35
CA ALA A 94 -22.07 -1.76 -14.38
C ALA A 94 -21.08 -2.89 -13.98
N GLY A 95 -19.79 -2.73 -14.33
CA GLY A 95 -18.73 -3.64 -13.91
C GLY A 95 -18.42 -3.52 -12.42
N ILE A 96 -18.32 -2.29 -11.90
CA ILE A 96 -18.11 -2.05 -10.46
C ILE A 96 -19.23 -2.66 -9.62
N ALA A 97 -20.50 -2.55 -10.05
CA ALA A 97 -21.65 -3.13 -9.35
C ALA A 97 -21.59 -4.68 -9.23
N LYS A 98 -20.70 -5.36 -9.97
CA LYS A 98 -20.47 -6.81 -9.88
C LYS A 98 -19.41 -7.20 -8.87
N ILE A 99 -18.70 -6.24 -8.29
CA ILE A 99 -17.63 -6.49 -7.31
C ILE A 99 -18.16 -6.16 -5.91
N SER A 100 -18.12 -7.13 -5.00
CA SER A 100 -18.68 -6.98 -3.66
C SER A 100 -18.03 -5.86 -2.84
N SER A 101 -16.73 -5.58 -3.06
CA SER A 101 -16.03 -4.46 -2.42
C SER A 101 -16.31 -3.12 -3.09
N GLY A 102 -16.90 -3.12 -4.29
CA GLY A 102 -17.10 -1.91 -5.07
C GLY A 102 -15.78 -1.20 -5.43
N LEU A 103 -15.87 0.12 -5.58
CA LEU A 103 -14.73 1.00 -5.80
C LEU A 103 -14.15 1.44 -4.44
N LEU A 104 -12.93 1.03 -4.17
CA LEU A 104 -12.20 1.36 -2.94
C LEU A 104 -11.60 2.77 -3.05
N PRO A 105 -11.54 3.56 -1.97
CA PRO A 105 -11.01 4.92 -2.02
C PRO A 105 -9.49 4.94 -2.25
N ALA A 106 -8.98 6.06 -2.75
CA ALA A 106 -7.56 6.36 -2.70
C ALA A 106 -7.03 6.25 -1.26
N GLY A 107 -5.78 5.83 -1.12
CA GLY A 107 -5.17 5.52 0.19
C GLY A 107 -5.39 4.08 0.66
N THR A 108 -6.22 3.27 -0.01
CA THR A 108 -6.36 1.85 0.31
C THR A 108 -5.03 1.13 0.08
N LEU A 109 -4.58 0.37 1.07
CA LEU A 109 -3.41 -0.52 0.95
C LEU A 109 -3.84 -1.85 0.35
N LEU A 110 -3.14 -2.29 -0.67
CA LEU A 110 -3.40 -3.53 -1.40
C LEU A 110 -2.26 -4.52 -1.19
N LEU A 111 -2.58 -5.74 -0.77
CA LEU A 111 -1.67 -6.87 -0.66
C LEU A 111 -2.11 -7.95 -1.66
N SER A 112 -1.22 -8.36 -2.57
CA SER A 112 -1.53 -9.54 -3.40
C SER A 112 -1.60 -10.78 -2.53
N SER A 113 -2.72 -11.48 -2.61
CA SER A 113 -2.97 -12.71 -1.85
C SER A 113 -2.49 -13.96 -2.57
N ARG A 114 -2.15 -13.84 -3.87
CA ARG A 114 -1.65 -14.92 -4.73
C ARG A 114 -0.94 -14.36 -5.96
N ALA A 115 -0.20 -15.22 -6.66
CA ALA A 115 0.41 -15.03 -7.97
C ALA A 115 1.38 -13.83 -8.14
N PRO A 116 2.34 -13.61 -7.26
CA PRO A 116 2.67 -14.22 -5.97
C PRO A 116 1.96 -13.54 -4.80
N VAL A 117 2.03 -14.13 -3.62
CA VAL A 117 1.73 -13.45 -2.35
C VAL A 117 2.80 -12.37 -2.11
N GLY A 118 2.40 -11.20 -1.59
CA GLY A 118 3.36 -10.24 -1.03
C GLY A 118 3.61 -8.98 -1.84
N TYR A 119 3.05 -8.81 -3.04
CA TYR A 119 3.07 -7.48 -3.67
C TYR A 119 2.25 -6.49 -2.86
N LEU A 120 2.82 -5.32 -2.60
CA LEU A 120 2.22 -4.27 -1.77
C LEU A 120 2.24 -2.93 -2.48
N ALA A 121 1.10 -2.23 -2.48
CA ALA A 121 1.05 -0.82 -2.87
C ALA A 121 -0.13 -0.09 -2.23
N ILE A 122 0.04 1.20 -2.00
CA ILE A 122 -1.05 2.14 -1.67
C ILE A 122 -1.62 2.65 -3.00
N ALA A 123 -2.93 2.54 -3.18
CA ALA A 123 -3.62 3.09 -4.34
C ALA A 123 -3.66 4.61 -4.25
N ALA A 124 -3.09 5.31 -5.23
CA ALA A 124 -3.13 6.78 -5.30
C ALA A 124 -4.45 7.32 -5.86
N MET A 125 -5.31 6.44 -6.39
CA MET A 125 -6.62 6.76 -6.96
C MET A 125 -7.67 5.75 -6.49
N PRO A 126 -8.97 6.02 -6.63
CA PRO A 126 -10.00 5.02 -6.39
C PRO A 126 -9.81 3.81 -7.30
N VAL A 127 -9.91 2.60 -6.74
CA VAL A 127 -9.60 1.36 -7.46
C VAL A 127 -10.51 0.20 -7.04
N ALA A 128 -10.96 -0.59 -8.00
CA ALA A 128 -11.51 -1.91 -7.75
C ALA A 128 -10.42 -2.98 -7.89
N ILE A 129 -10.57 -4.09 -7.20
CA ILE A 129 -9.57 -5.15 -7.16
C ILE A 129 -10.16 -6.48 -7.62
N ASN A 130 -9.31 -7.33 -8.20
CA ASN A 130 -9.70 -8.71 -8.45
C ASN A 130 -9.62 -9.56 -7.16
N GLN A 131 -9.98 -10.84 -7.26
CA GLN A 131 -9.93 -11.78 -6.13
C GLN A 131 -8.50 -12.12 -5.66
N GLY A 132 -7.47 -11.69 -6.36
CA GLY A 132 -6.06 -11.91 -6.01
C GLY A 132 -5.49 -10.90 -5.01
N PHE A 133 -6.35 -10.10 -4.37
CA PHE A 133 -5.94 -9.11 -3.38
C PHE A 133 -6.71 -9.22 -2.05
N ILE A 134 -6.00 -8.84 -1.00
CA ILE A 134 -6.59 -8.36 0.26
C ILE A 134 -6.38 -6.85 0.27
N ALA A 135 -7.48 -6.09 0.23
CA ALA A 135 -7.45 -4.64 0.42
C ALA A 135 -7.64 -4.31 1.90
N MET A 136 -6.83 -3.39 2.40
CA MET A 136 -6.91 -2.89 3.77
C MET A 136 -7.36 -1.42 3.76
N LYS A 137 -8.56 -1.15 4.28
CA LYS A 137 -9.00 0.20 4.61
C LYS A 137 -8.40 0.59 5.95
N CYS A 138 -7.36 1.38 5.90
CA CYS A 138 -6.65 1.87 7.07
C CYS A 138 -7.34 3.09 7.67
N ASN A 139 -7.05 3.37 8.94
CA ASN A 139 -7.65 4.44 9.73
C ASN A 139 -6.59 5.13 10.60
N GLU A 140 -7.02 6.01 11.53
CA GLU A 140 -6.10 6.73 12.40
C GLU A 140 -5.40 5.86 13.45
N ARG A 141 -5.93 4.67 13.77
CA ARG A 141 -5.28 3.69 14.68
C ARG A 141 -4.08 3.02 14.02
N ALA A 142 -4.19 2.75 12.70
CA ALA A 142 -3.12 2.20 11.90
C ALA A 142 -3.20 2.81 10.50
N SER A 143 -2.37 3.81 10.24
CA SER A 143 -2.31 4.47 8.94
C SER A 143 -1.84 3.51 7.84
N ASN A 144 -2.19 3.81 6.58
CA ASN A 144 -1.77 3.00 5.44
C ASN A 144 -0.24 2.92 5.32
N CYS A 145 0.48 3.99 5.64
CA CYS A 145 1.95 3.99 5.68
C CYS A 145 2.47 3.05 6.78
N PHE A 146 1.83 3.03 7.95
CA PHE A 146 2.19 2.10 9.02
C PHE A 146 1.96 0.65 8.59
N MET A 147 0.76 0.34 8.10
CA MET A 147 0.40 -1.01 7.66
C MET A 147 1.24 -1.49 6.48
N LEU A 148 1.61 -0.61 5.55
CA LEU A 148 2.54 -0.95 4.46
C LEU A 148 3.89 -1.42 5.01
N ASN A 149 4.50 -0.62 5.90
CA ASN A 149 5.79 -0.97 6.52
C ASN A 149 5.67 -2.21 7.42
N TRP A 150 4.55 -2.34 8.14
CA TRP A 150 4.29 -3.52 8.95
C TRP A 150 4.17 -4.78 8.09
N CYS A 151 3.43 -4.76 6.98
CA CYS A 151 3.34 -5.88 6.06
C CYS A 151 4.71 -6.25 5.48
N GLN A 152 5.52 -5.28 5.10
CA GLN A 152 6.88 -5.52 4.59
C GLN A 152 7.76 -6.20 5.65
N ALA A 153 7.73 -5.71 6.89
CA ALA A 153 8.51 -6.26 8.00
C ALA A 153 8.05 -7.67 8.43
N ASN A 154 6.78 -8.00 8.21
CA ASN A 154 6.17 -9.28 8.61
C ASN A 154 5.87 -10.18 7.40
N MET A 155 6.48 -9.95 6.24
CA MET A 155 6.15 -10.68 5.02
C MET A 155 6.36 -12.19 5.16
N ALA A 156 7.43 -12.62 5.83
CA ALA A 156 7.67 -14.03 6.08
C ALA A 156 6.54 -14.73 6.87
N GLU A 157 5.96 -14.03 7.86
CA GLU A 157 4.80 -14.53 8.62
C GLU A 157 3.55 -14.57 7.72
N ILE A 158 3.33 -13.54 6.89
CA ILE A 158 2.21 -13.47 5.95
C ILE A 158 2.29 -14.63 4.95
N GLU A 159 3.46 -14.85 4.36
CA GLU A 159 3.69 -15.94 3.40
C GLU A 159 3.56 -17.32 4.05
N SER A 160 4.01 -17.50 5.29
CA SER A 160 3.89 -18.76 6.02
C SER A 160 2.44 -19.19 6.26
N ARG A 161 1.50 -18.25 6.27
CA ARG A 161 0.07 -18.50 6.43
C ARG A 161 -0.68 -18.74 5.11
N ALA A 162 0.03 -18.65 3.99
CA ALA A 162 -0.53 -19.02 2.71
C ALA A 162 -0.70 -20.54 2.63
N THR A 163 -1.75 -20.99 1.97
CA THR A 163 -2.07 -22.39 1.76
C THR A 163 -2.06 -22.72 0.28
N GLY A 164 -1.91 -24.00 -0.07
CA GLY A 164 -1.85 -24.48 -1.45
C GLY A 164 -0.44 -24.89 -1.86
N THR A 165 -0.33 -26.11 -2.40
CA THR A 165 0.97 -26.72 -2.79
C THR A 165 1.48 -26.23 -4.14
N THR A 166 0.58 -25.96 -5.08
CA THR A 166 0.94 -25.52 -6.45
C THR A 166 0.84 -23.99 -6.60
N PHE A 167 -0.17 -23.39 -5.98
CA PHE A 167 -0.40 -21.95 -5.99
C PHE A 167 -0.70 -21.48 -4.56
N ALA A 168 0.33 -20.94 -3.91
CA ALA A 168 0.18 -20.39 -2.58
C ALA A 168 -0.79 -19.20 -2.60
N GLU A 169 -1.80 -19.24 -1.71
CA GLU A 169 -2.74 -18.13 -1.52
C GLU A 169 -3.00 -17.92 -0.02
N ILE A 170 -2.90 -16.68 0.43
CA ILE A 170 -3.33 -16.30 1.77
C ILE A 170 -4.78 -15.80 1.73
N SER A 171 -5.65 -16.46 2.45
CA SER A 171 -7.04 -16.04 2.62
C SER A 171 -7.15 -14.90 3.64
N LYS A 172 -8.23 -14.11 3.57
CA LYS A 172 -8.56 -13.13 4.63
C LYS A 172 -8.71 -13.80 5.99
N GLN A 173 -9.19 -15.05 6.03
CA GLN A 173 -9.34 -15.81 7.27
C GLN A 173 -7.97 -16.09 7.91
N ASN A 174 -6.94 -16.35 7.13
CA ASN A 174 -5.59 -16.60 7.62
C ASN A 174 -4.80 -15.30 7.88
N PHE A 175 -5.13 -14.22 7.16
CA PHE A 175 -4.45 -12.93 7.29
C PHE A 175 -4.94 -12.13 8.52
N ARG A 176 -6.25 -12.05 8.73
CA ARG A 176 -6.85 -11.24 9.81
C ARG A 176 -6.35 -11.57 11.22
N PRO A 177 -6.07 -12.85 11.59
CA PRO A 177 -5.58 -13.19 12.93
C PRO A 177 -4.13 -12.85 13.21
N ILE A 178 -3.35 -12.37 12.22
CA ILE A 178 -1.94 -12.02 12.43
C ILE A 178 -1.86 -10.87 13.44
N ALA A 179 -0.98 -11.02 14.42
CA ALA A 179 -0.81 -10.06 15.50
C ALA A 179 -0.06 -8.80 15.03
N VAL A 180 -0.58 -7.65 15.40
CA VAL A 180 0.02 -6.33 15.16
C VAL A 180 0.33 -5.69 16.50
N VAL A 181 1.56 -5.28 16.70
CA VAL A 181 1.96 -4.48 17.88
C VAL A 181 1.69 -3.01 17.54
N LEU A 182 0.75 -2.39 18.25
CA LEU A 182 0.30 -1.04 18.01
C LEU A 182 0.82 -0.07 19.06
N PRO A 183 1.39 1.08 18.62
CA PRO A 183 1.73 2.16 19.53
C PRO A 183 0.45 2.91 19.98
N PRO A 184 0.53 3.71 21.06
CA PRO A 184 -0.48 4.71 21.39
C PRO A 184 -0.74 5.66 20.22
N LYS A 185 -1.95 6.25 20.19
CA LYS A 185 -2.43 7.12 19.11
C LYS A 185 -1.48 8.29 18.81
N GLU A 186 -0.88 8.86 19.84
CA GLU A 186 0.05 10.00 19.71
C GLU A 186 1.32 9.60 18.94
N ILE A 187 1.85 8.40 19.19
CA ILE A 187 3.02 7.89 18.47
C ILE A 187 2.64 7.55 17.03
N MET A 188 1.47 6.93 16.80
CA MET A 188 0.97 6.67 15.45
C MET A 188 0.79 7.96 14.67
N ALA A 189 0.22 9.00 15.26
CA ALA A 189 0.04 10.31 14.63
C ALA A 189 1.40 10.95 14.30
N ALA A 190 2.37 10.93 15.24
CA ALA A 190 3.71 11.45 15.02
C ALA A 190 4.45 10.68 13.89
N PHE A 191 4.32 9.34 13.85
CA PHE A 191 4.83 8.53 12.76
C PHE A 191 4.22 8.93 11.42
N THR A 192 2.88 8.98 11.36
CA THR A 192 2.16 9.31 10.13
C THR A 192 2.50 10.71 9.64
N ALA A 193 2.59 11.71 10.53
CA ALA A 193 2.97 13.07 10.17
C ALA A 193 4.38 13.17 9.55
N LYS A 194 5.30 12.30 9.94
CA LYS A 194 6.66 12.25 9.37
C LYS A 194 6.74 11.42 8.07
N VAL A 195 5.98 10.37 7.95
CA VAL A 195 6.12 9.39 6.86
C VAL A 195 5.18 9.69 5.69
N ALA A 196 3.94 10.15 5.93
CA ALA A 196 3.01 10.43 4.85
C ALA A 196 3.52 11.46 3.83
N PRO A 197 4.23 12.55 4.21
CA PRO A 197 4.83 13.47 3.24
C PRO A 197 5.87 12.80 2.32
N LEU A 198 6.61 11.80 2.81
CA LEU A 198 7.57 11.06 2.00
C LEU A 198 6.86 10.23 0.92
N TYR A 199 5.77 9.55 1.27
CA TYR A 199 4.96 8.82 0.29
C TYR A 199 4.25 9.78 -0.70
N ALA A 200 3.80 10.94 -0.23
CA ALA A 200 3.27 11.98 -1.12
C ALA A 200 4.32 12.47 -2.13
N GLN A 201 5.58 12.68 -1.67
CA GLN A 201 6.69 13.05 -2.56
C GLN A 201 7.03 11.94 -3.56
N ILE A 202 7.05 10.66 -3.12
CA ILE A 202 7.23 9.51 -4.01
C ILE A 202 6.14 9.51 -5.09
N THR A 203 4.88 9.70 -4.70
CA THR A 203 3.75 9.77 -5.64
C THR A 203 3.93 10.89 -6.65
N ALA A 204 4.29 12.09 -6.21
CA ALA A 204 4.54 13.23 -7.09
C ALA A 204 5.70 12.95 -8.08
N ASN A 205 6.80 12.37 -7.60
CA ASN A 205 7.93 12.01 -8.44
C ASN A 205 7.56 10.95 -9.50
N LEU A 206 6.73 9.97 -9.15
CA LEU A 206 6.24 8.96 -10.09
C LEU A 206 5.36 9.59 -11.18
N HIS A 207 4.47 10.53 -10.83
CA HIS A 207 3.69 11.29 -11.82
C HIS A 207 4.59 12.09 -12.76
N GLN A 208 5.60 12.80 -12.23
CA GLN A 208 6.56 13.54 -13.04
C GLN A 208 7.34 12.62 -13.99
N SER A 209 7.82 11.48 -13.50
CA SER A 209 8.54 10.50 -14.31
C SER A 209 7.67 9.96 -15.45
N ARG A 210 6.38 9.69 -15.21
CA ARG A 210 5.44 9.28 -16.29
C ARG A 210 5.24 10.38 -17.31
N THR A 211 5.06 11.64 -16.88
CA THR A 211 4.92 12.79 -17.77
C THR A 211 6.16 12.97 -18.65
N LEU A 212 7.35 12.92 -18.04
CA LEU A 212 8.61 13.03 -18.77
C LEU A 212 8.81 11.89 -19.77
N ALA A 213 8.46 10.66 -19.39
CA ALA A 213 8.51 9.51 -20.30
C ALA A 213 7.57 9.72 -21.50
N THR A 214 6.33 10.16 -21.26
CA THR A 214 5.35 10.45 -22.32
C THR A 214 5.85 11.58 -23.25
N LEU A 215 6.40 12.63 -22.70
CA LEU A 215 7.00 13.74 -23.48
C LEU A 215 8.15 13.23 -24.34
N ARG A 216 9.09 12.49 -23.77
CA ARG A 216 10.21 11.88 -24.51
C ARG A 216 9.69 11.03 -25.67
N ASP A 217 8.76 10.12 -25.40
CA ASP A 217 8.26 9.16 -26.40
C ASP A 217 7.43 9.84 -27.50
N THR A 218 6.82 11.00 -27.19
CA THR A 218 6.09 11.82 -28.16
C THR A 218 7.04 12.70 -28.99
N MET A 219 8.06 13.28 -28.37
CA MET A 219 8.95 14.27 -29.03
C MET A 219 10.06 13.60 -29.83
N LEU A 220 10.61 12.47 -29.33
CA LEU A 220 11.75 11.82 -29.96
C LEU A 220 11.51 11.43 -31.44
N PRO A 221 10.40 10.81 -31.82
CA PRO A 221 10.10 10.54 -33.24
C PRO A 221 10.04 11.83 -34.10
N LYS A 222 9.45 12.90 -33.56
CA LYS A 222 9.31 14.18 -34.27
C LYS A 222 10.64 14.91 -34.47
N LEU A 223 11.55 14.80 -33.50
CA LEU A 223 12.91 15.32 -33.62
C LEU A 223 13.70 14.52 -34.65
N LEU A 224 13.60 13.19 -34.62
CA LEU A 224 14.30 12.30 -35.56
C LEU A 224 13.81 12.44 -37.00
N SER A 225 12.51 12.74 -37.20
CA SER A 225 11.91 12.98 -38.53
C SER A 225 12.18 14.38 -39.07
N GLY A 226 12.71 15.30 -38.23
CA GLY A 226 12.87 16.72 -38.60
C GLY A 226 11.59 17.54 -38.57
N GLU A 227 10.47 16.98 -38.10
CA GLU A 227 9.19 17.70 -37.91
C GLU A 227 9.34 18.79 -36.82
N LEU A 228 10.14 18.51 -35.77
CA LEU A 228 10.54 19.49 -34.77
C LEU A 228 12.02 19.83 -34.97
N GLN A 229 12.30 21.13 -35.11
CA GLN A 229 13.67 21.64 -35.16
C GLN A 229 14.02 22.38 -33.86
N THR A 230 15.16 22.04 -33.28
CA THR A 230 15.72 22.82 -32.16
C THR A 230 16.38 24.08 -32.73
N THR A 231 15.77 25.24 -32.58
CA THR A 231 16.46 26.52 -32.83
C THR A 231 17.44 26.75 -31.68
N VAL A 232 18.73 26.55 -31.96
CA VAL A 232 19.79 27.07 -31.09
C VAL A 232 19.85 28.56 -31.39
N THR A 233 19.28 29.37 -30.52
CA THR A 233 19.55 30.83 -30.56
C THR A 233 20.98 31.02 -30.09
N PRO A 234 21.84 31.69 -30.88
CA PRO A 234 23.24 31.89 -30.54
C PRO A 234 23.43 32.81 -29.32
#